data_cb462b33d62c70a4bf52d0db3ed55441
#
_entry.id   cb462b33d62c70a4bf52d0db3ed55441
#
_cell.length_a   1.000
_cell.length_b   1.000
_cell.length_c   1.000
_cell.angle_alpha   90.00
_cell.angle_beta   90.00
_cell.angle_gamma   90.00
#
_symmetry.space_group_name_H-M   'P 1'
#
loop_
_entity.id
_entity.type
_entity.pdbx_description
1 polymer ?
#
loop_
_entity_poly.entity_id
_entity_poly.type
_entity_poly.pdbx_seq_one_letter_code
_entity_poly.pdbx_strand_id
1 'polypeptide(L)'
;MNNSESQKKKGKGGRKPKFDYTSEDFLSLVESYAKKGFTDKEIAYAIGILPQTFCEKKSEYAEISEVLARGRATINATVRAKFLAMALGGIKTKSTVVRKLRDTEGNLTGEEELQVSESELAPNLQAMSVWLYHHDEDWRKIERKQDEDADIPTDIEHGINIDS
;
A
#
# COMPACT_ATOMS: atom_id res chain seq x y z
N MET A 1 68.87 -1.96 -7.54
CA MET A 1 68.33 -2.18 -6.19
C MET A 1 67.01 -1.37 -6.11
N ASN A 2 65.91 -2.01 -6.48
CA ASN A 2 64.59 -1.39 -6.43
C ASN A 2 63.81 -1.94 -5.25
N ASN A 3 63.64 -1.11 -4.23
CA ASN A 3 62.91 -1.43 -3.02
C ASN A 3 61.46 -1.05 -3.25
N SER A 4 60.63 -2.01 -3.63
CA SER A 4 59.16 -1.82 -3.75
C SER A 4 58.54 -2.12 -2.37
N GLU A 5 58.34 -1.05 -1.59
CA GLU A 5 57.57 -1.10 -0.34
C GLU A 5 56.12 -1.39 -0.67
N SER A 6 55.67 -2.60 -0.37
CA SER A 6 54.28 -2.99 -0.39
C SER A 6 53.57 -2.31 0.78
N GLN A 7 52.79 -1.25 0.47
CA GLN A 7 51.91 -0.61 1.43
C GLN A 7 50.78 -1.58 1.84
N LYS A 8 50.91 -2.18 3.04
CA LYS A 8 49.86 -2.89 3.73
C LYS A 8 48.71 -1.91 4.00
N LYS A 9 47.59 -2.03 3.27
CA LYS A 9 46.34 -1.34 3.59
C LYS A 9 45.93 -1.76 5.01
N LYS A 10 45.99 -0.83 5.98
CA LYS A 10 45.42 -0.99 7.31
C LYS A 10 43.91 -1.22 7.16
N GLY A 11 43.45 -2.42 7.50
CA GLY A 11 42.04 -2.73 7.61
C GLY A 11 41.38 -1.80 8.65
N LYS A 12 40.31 -1.09 8.27
CA LYS A 12 39.49 -0.34 9.22
C LYS A 12 38.96 -1.33 10.25
N GLY A 13 39.52 -1.33 11.46
CA GLY A 13 39.03 -2.09 12.59
C GLY A 13 37.70 -1.53 13.06
N GLY A 14 36.60 -2.13 12.62
CA GLY A 14 35.23 -1.85 13.04
C GLY A 14 34.53 -3.15 13.40
N ARG A 15 33.43 -3.07 14.19
CA ARG A 15 32.58 -4.22 14.49
C ARG A 15 32.14 -4.87 13.19
N LYS A 16 32.28 -6.20 13.07
CA LYS A 16 31.81 -6.93 11.89
C LYS A 16 30.33 -6.61 11.64
N PRO A 17 29.92 -6.41 10.39
CA PRO A 17 28.49 -6.19 10.07
C PRO A 17 27.65 -7.37 10.56
N LYS A 18 26.43 -7.09 11.04
CA LYS A 18 25.52 -8.10 11.58
C LYS A 18 25.07 -9.10 10.51
N PHE A 19 25.00 -8.65 9.27
CA PHE A 19 24.58 -9.43 8.11
C PHE A 19 25.57 -9.30 6.97
N ASP A 20 25.62 -10.33 6.14
CA ASP A 20 26.13 -10.22 4.78
C ASP A 20 24.97 -9.68 3.91
N TYR A 21 25.04 -8.38 3.57
CA TYR A 21 24.00 -7.66 2.85
C TYR A 21 23.83 -8.09 1.38
N THR A 22 24.78 -8.87 0.86
CA THR A 22 24.76 -9.43 -0.51
C THR A 22 24.34 -10.89 -0.54
N SER A 23 24.19 -11.52 0.63
CA SER A 23 23.80 -12.92 0.69
C SER A 23 22.36 -13.11 0.17
N GLU A 24 22.16 -14.23 -0.52
CA GLU A 24 20.83 -14.60 -1.05
C GLU A 24 19.80 -14.73 0.06
N ASP A 25 20.16 -15.26 1.22
CA ASP A 25 19.28 -15.37 2.39
C ASP A 25 18.80 -14.01 2.88
N PHE A 26 19.71 -13.02 2.99
CA PHE A 26 19.35 -11.67 3.39
C PHE A 26 18.45 -11.00 2.35
N LEU A 27 18.81 -11.09 1.08
CA LEU A 27 18.01 -10.49 -0.01
C LEU A 27 16.62 -11.12 -0.12
N SER A 28 16.52 -12.45 0.00
CA SER A 28 15.25 -13.17 0.03
C SER A 28 14.39 -12.77 1.23
N LEU A 29 14.99 -12.60 2.41
CA LEU A 29 14.30 -12.13 3.61
C LEU A 29 13.73 -10.72 3.40
N VAL A 30 14.53 -9.79 2.90
CA VAL A 30 14.09 -8.41 2.59
C VAL A 30 12.96 -8.41 1.55
N GLU A 31 13.09 -9.21 0.49
CA GLU A 31 12.03 -9.35 -0.53
C GLU A 31 10.72 -9.89 0.07
N SER A 32 10.80 -10.86 0.98
CA SER A 32 9.63 -11.44 1.63
C SER A 32 8.83 -10.42 2.44
N TYR A 33 9.51 -9.51 3.15
CA TYR A 33 8.86 -8.41 3.86
C TYR A 33 8.27 -7.38 2.89
N ALA A 34 9.00 -7.06 1.80
CA ALA A 34 8.50 -6.15 0.77
C ALA A 34 7.24 -6.69 0.09
N LYS A 35 7.14 -8.00 -0.18
CA LYS A 35 5.93 -8.68 -0.68
C LYS A 35 4.74 -8.59 0.27
N LYS A 36 4.99 -8.48 1.57
CA LYS A 36 3.96 -8.28 2.60
C LYS A 36 3.54 -6.81 2.75
N GLY A 37 4.15 -5.90 1.99
CA GLY A 37 3.84 -4.48 2.02
C GLY A 37 4.56 -3.67 3.11
N PHE A 38 5.59 -4.22 3.74
CA PHE A 38 6.34 -3.52 4.77
C PHE A 38 7.13 -2.34 4.19
N THR A 39 7.13 -1.23 4.91
CA THR A 39 7.96 -0.06 4.62
C THR A 39 9.43 -0.34 4.95
N ASP A 40 10.36 0.46 4.41
CA ASP A 40 11.80 0.33 4.71
C ASP A 40 12.08 0.37 6.21
N LYS A 41 11.36 1.21 6.95
CA LYS A 41 11.48 1.36 8.39
C LYS A 41 11.02 0.09 9.13
N GLU A 42 9.90 -0.47 8.74
CA GLU A 42 9.38 -1.71 9.34
C GLU A 42 10.26 -2.92 9.02
N ILE A 43 10.80 -3.00 7.78
CA ILE A 43 11.78 -4.02 7.40
C ILE A 43 13.02 -3.92 8.29
N ALA A 44 13.56 -2.71 8.45
CA ALA A 44 14.74 -2.50 9.32
C ALA A 44 14.50 -3.01 10.74
N TYR A 45 13.36 -2.68 11.34
CA TYR A 45 13.00 -3.18 12.67
C TYR A 45 12.81 -4.70 12.70
N ALA A 46 12.16 -5.27 11.70
CA ALA A 46 11.90 -6.70 11.61
C ALA A 46 13.21 -7.53 11.54
N ILE A 47 14.23 -7.01 10.85
CA ILE A 47 15.56 -7.65 10.79
C ILE A 47 16.50 -7.22 11.93
N GLY A 48 16.04 -6.30 12.81
CA GLY A 48 16.78 -5.88 14.01
C GLY A 48 17.99 -4.99 13.72
N ILE A 49 17.86 -4.04 12.78
CA ILE A 49 18.81 -2.96 12.53
C ILE A 49 18.11 -1.61 12.59
N LEU A 50 18.88 -0.53 12.71
CA LEU A 50 18.32 0.81 12.70
C LEU A 50 17.85 1.19 11.28
N PRO A 51 16.74 1.93 11.15
CA PRO A 51 16.26 2.40 9.84
C PRO A 51 17.30 3.21 9.06
N GLN A 52 18.08 4.02 9.75
CA GLN A 52 19.18 4.76 9.13
C GLN A 52 20.23 3.84 8.53
N THR A 53 20.65 2.79 9.27
CA THR A 53 21.59 1.79 8.79
C THR A 53 21.03 1.05 7.57
N PHE A 54 19.74 0.72 7.58
CA PHE A 54 19.10 0.08 6.43
C PHE A 54 19.12 1.00 5.20
N CYS A 55 18.82 2.29 5.37
CA CYS A 55 18.86 3.28 4.31
C CYS A 55 20.28 3.44 3.71
N GLU A 56 21.30 3.51 4.57
CA GLU A 56 22.72 3.54 4.15
C GLU A 56 23.08 2.29 3.34
N LYS A 57 22.71 1.10 3.83
CA LYS A 57 22.97 -0.17 3.14
C LYS A 57 22.21 -0.31 1.83
N LYS A 58 20.97 0.17 1.76
CA LYS A 58 20.20 0.24 0.53
C LYS A 58 20.86 1.14 -0.53
N SER A 59 21.55 2.21 -0.11
CA SER A 59 22.29 3.09 -1.02
C SER A 59 23.64 2.50 -1.43
N GLU A 60 24.25 1.67 -0.56
CA GLU A 60 25.54 1.03 -0.80
C GLU A 60 25.41 -0.22 -1.70
N TYR A 61 24.32 -0.99 -1.54
CA TYR A 61 24.07 -2.25 -2.24
C TYR A 61 22.84 -2.16 -3.13
N ALA A 62 23.03 -2.08 -4.44
CA ALA A 62 21.94 -1.93 -5.41
C ALA A 62 20.96 -3.12 -5.36
N GLU A 63 21.45 -4.31 -5.06
CA GLU A 63 20.67 -5.56 -4.95
C GLU A 63 19.52 -5.42 -3.93
N ILE A 64 19.74 -4.70 -2.82
CA ILE A 64 18.70 -4.45 -1.83
C ILE A 64 17.56 -3.62 -2.45
N SER A 65 17.89 -2.59 -3.24
CA SER A 65 16.91 -1.77 -3.93
C SER A 65 16.11 -2.57 -4.96
N GLU A 66 16.78 -3.46 -5.68
CA GLU A 66 16.17 -4.33 -6.69
C GLU A 66 15.17 -5.31 -6.07
N VAL A 67 15.53 -6.02 -4.99
CA VAL A 67 14.63 -6.96 -4.32
C VAL A 67 13.45 -6.25 -3.64
N LEU A 68 13.65 -5.04 -3.12
CA LEU A 68 12.57 -4.20 -2.59
C LEU A 68 11.59 -3.79 -3.71
N ALA A 69 12.10 -3.34 -4.85
CA ALA A 69 11.28 -2.97 -6.00
C ALA A 69 10.47 -4.18 -6.52
N ARG A 70 11.11 -5.34 -6.66
CA ARG A 70 10.47 -6.58 -7.08
C ARG A 70 9.38 -7.05 -6.11
N GLY A 71 9.68 -7.03 -4.81
CA GLY A 71 8.71 -7.37 -3.76
C GLY A 71 7.48 -6.45 -3.77
N ARG A 72 7.71 -5.13 -3.87
CA ARG A 72 6.62 -4.13 -3.92
C ARG A 72 5.81 -4.19 -5.20
N ALA A 73 6.42 -4.50 -6.33
CA ALA A 73 5.68 -4.68 -7.58
C ALA A 73 4.59 -5.75 -7.45
N THR A 74 4.88 -6.83 -6.74
CA THR A 74 3.93 -7.94 -6.52
C THR A 74 2.71 -7.47 -5.70
N ILE A 75 2.93 -6.80 -4.56
CA ILE A 75 1.82 -6.33 -3.73
C ILE A 75 1.04 -5.20 -4.43
N ASN A 76 1.73 -4.28 -5.09
CA ASN A 76 1.10 -3.21 -5.84
C ASN A 76 0.23 -3.74 -6.98
N ALA A 77 0.67 -4.77 -7.71
CA ALA A 77 -0.15 -5.42 -8.73
C ALA A 77 -1.41 -6.04 -8.13
N THR A 78 -1.29 -6.69 -6.97
CA THR A 78 -2.44 -7.28 -6.26
C THR A 78 -3.43 -6.21 -5.79
N VAL A 79 -2.93 -5.13 -5.18
CA VAL A 79 -3.77 -4.00 -4.72
C VAL A 79 -4.47 -3.35 -5.90
N ARG A 80 -3.75 -3.12 -7.01
CA ARG A 80 -4.31 -2.56 -8.24
C ARG A 80 -5.43 -3.42 -8.82
N ALA A 81 -5.24 -4.75 -8.86
CA ALA A 81 -6.27 -5.68 -9.35
C ALA A 81 -7.53 -5.63 -8.46
N LYS A 82 -7.38 -5.60 -7.14
CA LYS A 82 -8.50 -5.46 -6.19
C LYS A 82 -9.20 -4.12 -6.30
N PHE A 83 -8.44 -3.04 -6.45
CA PHE A 83 -8.96 -1.71 -6.65
C PHE A 83 -9.82 -1.61 -7.92
N LEU A 84 -9.33 -2.14 -9.05
CA LEU A 84 -10.07 -2.19 -10.30
C LEU A 84 -11.35 -3.02 -10.16
N ALA A 85 -11.28 -4.20 -9.56
CA ALA A 85 -12.44 -5.03 -9.33
C ALA A 85 -13.50 -4.31 -8.47
N MET A 86 -13.08 -3.56 -7.44
CA MET A 86 -13.99 -2.75 -6.63
C MET A 86 -14.55 -1.56 -7.40
N ALA A 87 -13.74 -0.89 -8.23
CA ALA A 87 -14.18 0.23 -9.05
C ALA A 87 -15.26 -0.18 -10.05
N LEU A 88 -15.05 -1.29 -10.75
CA LEU A 88 -15.97 -1.80 -11.77
C LEU A 88 -17.23 -2.47 -11.18
N GLY A 89 -17.19 -2.90 -9.92
CA GLY A 89 -18.27 -3.66 -9.30
C GLY A 89 -18.37 -5.09 -9.83
N GLY A 90 -19.53 -5.71 -9.68
CA GLY A 90 -19.77 -7.07 -10.16
C GLY A 90 -19.17 -8.18 -9.28
N ILE A 91 -18.55 -7.82 -8.15
CA ILE A 91 -18.02 -8.79 -7.20
C ILE A 91 -19.19 -9.42 -6.45
N LYS A 92 -19.38 -10.72 -6.64
CA LYS A 92 -20.39 -11.47 -5.89
C LYS A 92 -19.90 -11.76 -4.49
N THR A 93 -20.67 -11.36 -3.51
CA THR A 93 -20.44 -11.65 -2.10
C THR A 93 -21.50 -12.62 -1.60
N LYS A 94 -21.06 -13.61 -0.85
CA LYS A 94 -21.95 -14.61 -0.23
C LYS A 94 -21.86 -14.46 1.28
N SER A 95 -22.99 -14.14 1.90
CA SER A 95 -23.13 -14.08 3.34
C SER A 95 -23.92 -15.29 3.82
N THR A 96 -23.38 -15.99 4.80
CA THR A 96 -24.05 -17.11 5.44
C THR A 96 -24.30 -16.76 6.89
N VAL A 97 -25.57 -16.72 7.26
CA VAL A 97 -25.99 -16.48 8.65
C VAL A 97 -26.53 -17.81 9.19
N VAL A 98 -25.94 -18.28 10.28
CA VAL A 98 -26.41 -19.44 11.00
C VAL A 98 -27.28 -18.96 12.16
N ARG A 99 -28.56 -19.32 12.14
CA ARG A 99 -29.50 -19.02 13.23
C ARG A 99 -29.74 -20.30 14.02
N LYS A 100 -29.46 -20.24 15.31
CA LYS A 100 -29.82 -21.33 16.24
C LYS A 100 -31.29 -21.19 16.60
N LEU A 101 -32.05 -22.23 16.33
CA LEU A 101 -33.49 -22.26 16.64
C LEU A 101 -33.72 -22.47 18.14
N ARG A 102 -34.78 -21.81 18.63
CA ARG A 102 -35.24 -21.92 20.01
C ARG A 102 -36.67 -22.44 20.00
N ASP A 103 -36.99 -23.24 21.03
CA ASP A 103 -38.37 -23.67 21.27
C ASP A 103 -39.25 -22.55 21.83
N THR A 104 -40.52 -22.82 22.03
CA THR A 104 -41.50 -21.86 22.57
C THR A 104 -41.19 -21.43 24.02
N GLU A 105 -40.33 -22.14 24.73
CA GLU A 105 -39.86 -21.83 26.08
C GLU A 105 -38.53 -21.06 26.08
N GLY A 106 -37.92 -20.85 24.90
CA GLY A 106 -36.68 -20.09 24.71
C GLY A 106 -35.42 -20.94 24.81
N ASN A 107 -35.51 -22.26 24.95
CA ASN A 107 -34.34 -23.15 24.97
C ASN A 107 -33.86 -23.45 23.56
N LEU A 108 -32.55 -23.70 23.41
CA LEU A 108 -31.97 -24.10 22.13
C LEU A 108 -32.45 -25.51 21.75
N THR A 109 -33.04 -25.64 20.55
CA THR A 109 -33.53 -26.94 20.02
C THR A 109 -32.39 -27.83 19.52
N GLY A 110 -31.20 -27.29 19.36
CA GLY A 110 -30.07 -27.97 18.71
C GLY A 110 -30.11 -27.95 17.18
N GLU A 111 -31.17 -27.40 16.60
CA GLU A 111 -31.32 -27.23 15.16
C GLU A 111 -30.74 -25.87 14.74
N GLU A 112 -30.17 -25.83 13.53
CA GLU A 112 -29.60 -24.61 12.94
C GLU A 112 -30.25 -24.35 11.58
N GLU A 113 -30.70 -23.11 11.38
CA GLU A 113 -31.16 -22.60 10.10
C GLU A 113 -30.03 -21.87 9.40
N LEU A 114 -29.68 -22.29 8.18
CA LEU A 114 -28.71 -21.68 7.34
C LEU A 114 -29.39 -20.72 6.36
N GLN A 115 -29.24 -19.41 6.60
CA GLN A 115 -29.67 -18.41 5.63
C GLN A 115 -28.47 -17.96 4.79
N VAL A 116 -28.51 -18.28 3.49
CA VAL A 116 -27.49 -17.86 2.52
C VAL A 116 -28.05 -16.72 1.69
N SER A 117 -27.38 -15.57 1.72
CA SER A 117 -27.69 -14.44 0.83
C SER A 117 -26.53 -14.17 -0.12
N GLU A 118 -26.83 -13.97 -1.38
CA GLU A 118 -25.87 -13.55 -2.38
C GLU A 118 -26.18 -12.10 -2.76
N SER A 119 -25.18 -11.26 -2.77
CA SER A 119 -25.28 -9.87 -3.23
C SER A 119 -24.14 -9.55 -4.19
N GLU A 120 -24.38 -8.64 -5.11
CA GLU A 120 -23.38 -8.14 -6.03
C GLU A 120 -22.97 -6.73 -5.62
N LEU A 121 -21.67 -6.48 -5.55
CA LEU A 121 -21.14 -5.17 -5.19
C LEU A 121 -21.37 -4.21 -6.34
N ALA A 122 -22.05 -3.09 -6.05
CA ALA A 122 -22.24 -2.02 -7.02
C ALA A 122 -20.88 -1.36 -7.39
N PRO A 123 -20.74 -0.78 -8.60
CA PRO A 123 -19.58 -0.01 -8.98
C PRO A 123 -19.32 1.14 -8.00
N ASN A 124 -18.04 1.38 -7.69
CA ASN A 124 -17.63 2.46 -6.81
C ASN A 124 -17.17 3.67 -7.65
N LEU A 125 -18.03 4.69 -7.74
CA LEU A 125 -17.77 5.89 -8.55
C LEU A 125 -16.49 6.63 -8.11
N GLN A 126 -16.23 6.71 -6.81
CA GLN A 126 -15.01 7.37 -6.32
C GLN A 126 -13.74 6.63 -6.75
N ALA A 127 -13.75 5.29 -6.67
CA ALA A 127 -12.63 4.48 -7.14
C ALA A 127 -12.46 4.60 -8.66
N MET A 128 -13.56 4.68 -9.42
CA MET A 128 -13.51 4.90 -10.88
C MET A 128 -12.90 6.27 -11.20
N SER A 129 -13.34 7.34 -10.54
CA SER A 129 -12.79 8.69 -10.73
C SER A 129 -11.29 8.75 -10.44
N VAL A 130 -10.84 8.15 -9.31
CA VAL A 130 -9.41 8.07 -8.99
C VAL A 130 -8.63 7.31 -10.07
N TRP A 131 -9.17 6.21 -10.57
CA TRP A 131 -8.53 5.47 -11.66
C TRP A 131 -8.40 6.31 -12.92
N LEU A 132 -9.50 6.95 -13.37
CA LEU A 132 -9.53 7.80 -14.55
C LEU A 132 -8.58 8.99 -14.42
N TYR A 133 -8.52 9.62 -13.25
CA TYR A 133 -7.58 10.73 -12.99
C TYR A 133 -6.13 10.35 -13.26
N HIS A 134 -5.72 9.13 -12.92
CA HIS A 134 -4.35 8.68 -13.10
C HIS A 134 -4.05 8.08 -14.48
N HIS A 135 -5.07 7.61 -15.21
CA HIS A 135 -4.88 6.84 -16.44
C HIS A 135 -5.50 7.46 -17.69
N ASP A 136 -6.41 8.44 -17.52
CA ASP A 136 -7.07 9.15 -18.60
C ASP A 136 -6.73 10.66 -18.55
N GLU A 137 -6.01 11.14 -19.57
CA GLU A 137 -5.57 12.53 -19.62
C GLU A 137 -6.73 13.50 -19.86
N ASP A 138 -7.73 13.11 -20.64
CA ASP A 138 -8.88 13.95 -20.95
C ASP A 138 -9.79 14.10 -19.74
N TRP A 139 -10.01 13.00 -18.99
CA TRP A 139 -10.72 13.06 -17.71
C TRP A 139 -10.04 14.00 -16.71
N ARG A 140 -8.72 13.92 -16.60
CA ARG A 140 -7.93 14.79 -15.71
C ARG A 140 -8.05 16.27 -16.05
N LYS A 141 -8.17 16.61 -17.35
CA LYS A 141 -8.37 17.99 -17.79
C LYS A 141 -9.75 18.52 -17.41
N ILE A 142 -10.79 17.67 -17.46
CA ILE A 142 -12.15 18.02 -17.07
C ILE A 142 -12.23 18.29 -15.56
N GLU A 143 -11.66 17.43 -14.72
CA GLU A 143 -11.63 17.63 -13.27
C GLU A 143 -10.93 18.93 -12.88
N ARG A 144 -9.77 19.22 -13.46
CA ARG A 144 -9.02 20.47 -13.19
C ARG A 144 -9.82 21.72 -13.52
N LYS A 145 -10.59 21.71 -14.61
CA LYS A 145 -11.48 22.83 -14.94
C LYS A 145 -12.59 23.02 -13.93
N GLN A 146 -13.17 21.93 -13.43
CA GLN A 146 -14.21 22.01 -12.40
C GLN A 146 -13.68 22.59 -11.09
N ASP A 147 -12.44 22.25 -10.71
CA ASP A 147 -11.79 22.80 -9.52
C ASP A 147 -11.47 24.30 -9.70
N GLU A 148 -10.99 24.72 -10.87
CA GLU A 148 -10.72 26.11 -11.18
C GLU A 148 -12.00 26.97 -11.21
N ASP A 149 -13.10 26.42 -11.73
CA ASP A 149 -14.41 27.10 -11.76
C ASP A 149 -15.05 27.16 -10.36
N ALA A 150 -14.76 26.21 -9.47
CA ALA A 150 -15.25 26.20 -8.09
C ALA A 150 -14.56 27.23 -7.18
N ASP A 151 -13.31 27.61 -7.50
CA ASP A 151 -12.55 28.62 -6.77
C ASP A 151 -12.86 30.08 -7.18
N ILE A 152 -13.80 30.32 -8.10
CA ILE A 152 -14.23 31.68 -8.44
C ILE A 152 -15.09 32.20 -7.28
N PRO A 153 -14.61 33.19 -6.48
CA PRO A 153 -15.42 33.80 -5.46
C PRO A 153 -16.63 34.49 -6.16
N THR A 154 -17.80 34.00 -5.94
CA THR A 154 -19.00 34.75 -6.23
C THR A 154 -19.08 35.89 -5.21
N ASP A 155 -18.46 37.01 -5.51
CA ASP A 155 -18.71 38.27 -4.81
C ASP A 155 -20.19 38.61 -5.03
N ILE A 156 -21.02 38.07 -4.16
CA ILE A 156 -22.40 38.55 -4.03
C ILE A 156 -22.30 39.88 -3.29
N GLU A 157 -22.17 40.96 -4.08
CA GLU A 157 -22.46 42.30 -3.57
C GLU A 157 -23.92 42.31 -3.10
N HIS A 158 -24.11 42.02 -1.82
CA HIS A 158 -25.36 42.37 -1.14
C HIS A 158 -25.31 43.89 -0.90
N GLY A 159 -25.71 44.61 -1.91
CA GLY A 159 -26.14 46.01 -1.74
C GLY A 159 -27.36 46.04 -0.82
N ILE A 160 -27.10 46.16 0.50
CA ILE A 160 -28.13 46.55 1.47
C ILE A 160 -28.37 48.02 1.25
N ASN A 161 -29.37 48.35 0.43
CA ASN A 161 -29.96 49.69 0.39
C ASN A 161 -30.83 49.83 1.63
N ILE A 162 -30.28 50.51 2.65
CA ILE A 162 -31.09 51.03 3.76
C ILE A 162 -31.39 52.48 3.43
N ASP A 163 -32.50 52.71 2.77
CA ASP A 163 -33.09 54.04 2.68
C ASP A 163 -34.31 54.12 3.61
N SER A 164 -34.16 55.03 4.62
CA SER A 164 -35.16 55.83 5.35
C SER A 164 -36.08 55.12 6.31
#